data_c116be6191a7fe424b333f6b21813150
#
_entry.id   c116be6191a7fe424b333f6b21813150
#
_cell.length_a   1.000
_cell.length_b   1.000
_cell.length_c   1.000
_cell.angle_alpha   90.00
_cell.angle_beta   90.00
_cell.angle_gamma   90.00
#
_symmetry.space_group_name_H-M   'P 1'
#
loop_
_entity.id
_entity.type
_entity.pdbx_description
1 polymer ?
#
loop_
_entity_poly.entity_id
_entity_poly.type
_entity_poly.pdbx_seq_one_letter_code
_entity_poly.pdbx_strand_id
1 'polypeptide(L)'
;MPSFITHDYFATCGLIHAPQPVAAICKKYAAAYAWGAQGFDPLFYHHIPYHSILRTYAIELHNVAPFSCFEALAQRAKNGASRAWLFGLCTHDILDMQISPFLAAMAQERLAPHYPDFPIERLYGLAATDIDYAITARYITENPIHL
;
A
#
# COMPACT_ATOMS: atom_id res chain seq x y z
N MET A 1 -7.83 2.64 -1.43
CA MET A 1 -6.52 2.04 -1.19
C MET A 1 -6.09 1.33 -2.44
N PRO A 2 -4.91 1.61 -2.98
CA PRO A 2 -4.32 0.76 -4.00
C PRO A 2 -4.13 -0.64 -3.40
N SER A 3 -4.07 -1.67 -4.23
CA SER A 3 -3.90 -3.03 -3.71
C SER A 3 -2.42 -3.37 -3.49
N PHE A 4 -2.18 -4.57 -3.03
CA PHE A 4 -0.86 -5.12 -2.71
C PHE A 4 0.19 -4.95 -3.82
N ILE A 5 -0.22 -5.01 -5.09
CA ILE A 5 0.69 -4.92 -6.23
C ILE A 5 1.25 -3.52 -6.37
N THR A 6 0.39 -2.50 -6.28
CA THR A 6 0.82 -1.10 -6.37
C THR A 6 1.75 -0.73 -5.22
N HIS A 7 1.46 -1.17 -4.00
CA HIS A 7 2.33 -0.94 -2.84
C HIS A 7 3.69 -1.61 -2.99
N ASP A 8 3.73 -2.87 -3.43
CA ASP A 8 4.98 -3.60 -3.64
C ASP A 8 5.84 -2.97 -4.74
N TYR A 9 5.21 -2.62 -5.86
CA TYR A 9 5.88 -1.95 -6.97
C TYR A 9 6.47 -0.59 -6.56
N PHE A 10 5.67 0.24 -5.88
CA PHE A 10 6.12 1.55 -5.41
C PHE A 10 7.27 1.43 -4.41
N ALA A 11 7.18 0.52 -3.46
CA ALA A 11 8.23 0.27 -2.48
C ALA A 11 9.52 -0.21 -3.15
N THR A 12 9.41 -1.11 -4.13
CA THR A 12 10.55 -1.60 -4.91
C THR A 12 11.24 -0.47 -5.68
N CYS A 13 10.47 0.36 -6.38
CA CYS A 13 11.00 1.55 -7.07
C CYS A 13 11.62 2.55 -6.10
N GLY A 14 11.01 2.75 -4.93
CA GLY A 14 11.50 3.65 -3.89
C GLY A 14 12.89 3.29 -3.37
N LEU A 15 13.24 2.00 -3.34
CA LEU A 15 14.58 1.55 -2.91
C LEU A 15 15.71 2.04 -3.83
N ILE A 16 15.43 2.31 -5.09
CA ILE A 16 16.42 2.82 -6.06
C ILE A 16 16.86 4.24 -5.67
N HIS A 17 15.94 5.00 -5.08
CA HIS A 17 16.17 6.40 -4.70
C HIS A 17 16.42 6.57 -3.19
N ALA A 18 16.34 5.49 -2.41
CA ALA A 18 16.56 5.54 -0.98
C ALA A 18 18.03 5.82 -0.62
N PRO A 19 18.31 6.57 0.47
CA PRO A 19 19.67 6.70 1.00
C PRO A 19 20.32 5.33 1.20
N GLN A 20 21.61 5.23 0.85
CA GLN A 20 22.34 3.96 0.86
C GLN A 20 22.19 3.15 2.16
N PRO A 21 22.27 3.73 3.37
CA PRO A 21 22.10 2.95 4.60
C PRO A 21 20.70 2.37 4.76
N VAL A 22 19.65 3.08 4.29
CA VAL A 22 18.26 2.62 4.30
C VAL A 22 18.08 1.48 3.29
N ALA A 23 18.55 1.69 2.05
CA ALA A 23 18.47 0.66 1.00
C ALA A 23 19.19 -0.63 1.42
N ALA A 24 20.35 -0.53 2.08
CA ALA A 24 21.09 -1.69 2.57
C ALA A 24 20.31 -2.49 3.62
N ILE A 25 19.66 -1.81 4.58
CA ILE A 25 18.82 -2.47 5.59
C ILE A 25 17.62 -3.12 4.93
N CYS A 26 16.91 -2.42 4.06
CA CYS A 26 15.74 -2.94 3.37
C CYS A 26 16.06 -4.15 2.49
N LYS A 27 17.16 -4.12 1.74
CA LYS A 27 17.64 -5.25 0.94
C LYS A 27 18.01 -6.45 1.80
N LYS A 28 18.69 -6.24 2.94
CA LYS A 28 19.07 -7.31 3.87
C LYS A 28 17.86 -7.99 4.49
N TYR A 29 16.79 -7.25 4.76
CA TYR A 29 15.56 -7.74 5.37
C TYR A 29 14.36 -7.54 4.44
N ALA A 30 14.52 -7.97 3.17
CA ALA A 30 13.58 -7.70 2.10
C ALA A 30 12.14 -8.14 2.40
N ALA A 31 11.94 -9.31 3.00
CA ALA A 31 10.61 -9.79 3.38
C ALA A 31 9.94 -8.85 4.43
N ALA A 32 10.70 -8.35 5.41
CA ALA A 32 10.16 -7.41 6.38
C ALA A 32 9.81 -6.07 5.74
N TYR A 33 10.64 -5.59 4.81
CA TYR A 33 10.39 -4.38 4.07
C TYR A 33 9.14 -4.50 3.18
N ALA A 34 9.02 -5.57 2.39
CA ALA A 34 7.85 -5.84 1.56
C ALA A 34 6.56 -5.97 2.39
N TRP A 35 6.64 -6.65 3.54
CA TRP A 35 5.50 -6.73 4.47
C TRP A 35 5.13 -5.36 5.04
N GLY A 36 6.10 -4.53 5.41
CA GLY A 36 5.87 -3.16 5.84
C GLY A 36 5.22 -2.29 4.76
N ALA A 37 5.60 -2.48 3.50
CA ALA A 37 5.00 -1.77 2.37
C ALA A 37 3.50 -2.08 2.16
N GLN A 38 2.99 -3.19 2.70
CA GLN A 38 1.57 -3.48 2.76
C GLN A 38 0.85 -2.74 3.90
N GLY A 39 1.59 -2.11 4.80
CA GLY A 39 1.02 -1.37 5.92
C GLY A 39 0.11 -2.22 6.79
N PHE A 40 -1.07 -1.70 7.07
CA PHE A 40 -2.12 -2.38 7.82
C PHE A 40 -3.20 -3.01 6.92
N ASP A 41 -3.08 -2.91 5.61
CA ASP A 41 -4.04 -3.42 4.62
C ASP A 41 -4.36 -4.91 4.77
N PRO A 42 -3.40 -5.81 5.08
CA PRO A 42 -3.69 -7.21 5.29
C PRO A 42 -4.73 -7.47 6.38
N LEU A 43 -4.86 -6.57 7.36
CA LEU A 43 -5.84 -6.71 8.43
C LEU A 43 -7.29 -6.53 7.96
N PHE A 44 -7.53 -5.82 6.83
CA PHE A 44 -8.86 -5.70 6.24
C PHE A 44 -9.44 -7.03 5.81
N TYR A 45 -8.58 -7.99 5.45
CA TYR A 45 -8.98 -9.32 4.98
C TYR A 45 -9.10 -10.35 6.10
N HIS A 46 -8.83 -9.95 7.35
CA HIS A 46 -8.89 -10.86 8.48
C HIS A 46 -10.34 -11.32 8.73
N HIS A 47 -10.57 -12.62 8.74
CA HIS A 47 -11.84 -13.27 9.02
C HIS A 47 -13.01 -12.85 8.09
N ILE A 48 -12.78 -12.50 6.84
CA ILE A 48 -13.88 -12.30 5.88
C ILE A 48 -14.65 -13.63 5.70
N PRO A 49 -16.00 -13.60 5.71
CA PRO A 49 -16.91 -12.44 5.78
C PRO A 49 -17.30 -11.97 7.19
N TYR A 50 -16.74 -12.54 8.24
CA TYR A 50 -17.14 -12.28 9.62
C TYR A 50 -16.52 -11.00 10.16
N HIS A 51 -17.12 -10.42 11.19
CA HIS A 51 -16.57 -9.28 11.92
C HIS A 51 -15.30 -9.69 12.68
N SER A 52 -14.27 -8.83 12.64
CA SER A 52 -13.01 -9.04 13.33
C SER A 52 -12.53 -7.75 13.98
N ILE A 53 -12.06 -7.84 15.22
CA ILE A 53 -11.46 -6.70 15.92
C ILE A 53 -10.22 -6.17 15.19
N LEU A 54 -9.44 -7.04 14.52
CA LEU A 54 -8.26 -6.62 13.76
C LEU A 54 -8.65 -5.79 12.53
N ARG A 55 -9.78 -6.14 11.90
CA ARG A 55 -10.34 -5.34 10.80
C ARG A 55 -10.81 -3.97 11.28
N THR A 56 -11.40 -3.89 12.48
CA THR A 56 -11.77 -2.60 13.07
C THR A 56 -10.53 -1.74 13.31
N TYR A 57 -9.46 -2.31 13.88
CA TYR A 57 -8.20 -1.59 14.04
C TYR A 57 -7.58 -1.14 12.71
N ALA A 58 -7.66 -1.95 11.66
CA ALA A 58 -7.18 -1.54 10.33
C ALA A 58 -7.91 -0.28 9.84
N ILE A 59 -9.24 -0.25 10.00
CA ILE A 59 -10.06 0.92 9.63
C ILE A 59 -9.65 2.15 10.46
N GLU A 60 -9.50 1.98 11.77
CA GLU A 60 -9.09 3.07 12.66
C GLU A 60 -7.70 3.61 12.30
N LEU A 61 -6.72 2.72 12.05
CA LEU A 61 -5.36 3.10 11.67
C LEU A 61 -5.31 3.80 10.31
N HIS A 62 -6.17 3.42 9.37
CA HIS A 62 -6.29 4.08 8.08
C HIS A 62 -6.91 5.49 8.18
N ASN A 63 -7.75 5.72 9.20
CA ASN A 63 -8.40 7.01 9.43
C ASN A 63 -7.54 8.01 10.21
N VAL A 64 -6.41 7.56 10.80
CA VAL A 64 -5.47 8.49 11.44
C VAL A 64 -4.60 9.18 10.39
N ALA A 65 -4.05 10.33 10.75
CA ALA A 65 -3.14 11.05 9.86
C ALA A 65 -1.91 10.18 9.52
N PRO A 66 -1.46 10.19 8.27
CA PRO A 66 -0.23 9.49 7.88
C PRO A 66 0.91 9.82 8.83
N PHE A 67 1.74 8.84 9.11
CA PHE A 67 2.88 8.92 10.05
C PHE A 67 2.53 9.20 11.52
N SER A 68 1.26 9.30 11.92
CA SER A 68 0.87 9.62 13.30
C SER A 68 1.42 8.64 14.34
N CYS A 69 1.54 7.34 13.98
CA CYS A 69 2.11 6.32 14.85
C CYS A 69 3.61 6.05 14.61
N PHE A 70 4.22 6.72 13.63
CA PHE A 70 5.56 6.42 13.14
C PHE A 70 6.64 6.60 14.24
N GLU A 71 6.57 7.68 15.00
CA GLU A 71 7.55 7.93 16.08
C GLU A 71 7.50 6.82 17.14
N ALA A 72 6.31 6.44 17.58
CA ALA A 72 6.13 5.37 18.56
C ALA A 72 6.64 4.01 18.05
N LEU A 73 6.45 3.71 16.76
CA LEU A 73 6.96 2.51 16.11
C LEU A 73 8.48 2.57 15.96
N ALA A 74 9.03 3.72 15.56
CA ALA A 74 10.47 3.94 15.43
C ALA A 74 11.21 3.71 16.74
N GLN A 75 10.66 4.19 17.84
CA GLN A 75 11.21 3.96 19.18
C GLN A 75 11.26 2.45 19.56
N ARG A 76 10.36 1.64 18.99
CA ARG A 76 10.29 0.19 19.20
C ARG A 76 11.08 -0.64 18.19
N ALA A 77 11.47 -0.07 17.06
CA ALA A 77 12.23 -0.74 16.01
C ALA A 77 13.72 -0.94 16.40
N LYS A 78 13.99 -1.94 17.25
CA LYS A 78 15.32 -2.17 17.85
C LYS A 78 16.29 -2.97 16.97
N ASN A 79 15.80 -3.71 15.98
CA ASN A 79 16.62 -4.55 15.10
C ASN A 79 16.44 -4.19 13.62
N GLY A 80 17.27 -4.78 12.75
CA GLY A 80 17.27 -4.47 11.34
C GLY A 80 15.96 -4.85 10.64
N ALA A 81 15.32 -5.96 11.02
CA ALA A 81 14.05 -6.37 10.42
C ALA A 81 12.92 -5.42 10.79
N SER A 82 12.80 -5.01 12.05
CA SER A 82 11.78 -4.04 12.47
C SER A 82 12.00 -2.66 11.86
N ARG A 83 13.26 -2.25 11.64
CA ARG A 83 13.56 -1.01 10.89
C ARG A 83 13.20 -1.11 9.41
N ALA A 84 13.52 -2.25 8.77
CA ALA A 84 13.13 -2.48 7.38
C ALA A 84 11.60 -2.45 7.22
N TRP A 85 10.87 -3.10 8.12
CA TRP A 85 9.41 -3.05 8.16
C TRP A 85 8.89 -1.61 8.28
N LEU A 86 9.48 -0.82 9.17
CA LEU A 86 9.11 0.58 9.37
C LEU A 86 9.37 1.43 8.12
N PHE A 87 10.47 1.21 7.42
CA PHE A 87 10.72 1.88 6.14
C PHE A 87 9.71 1.46 5.06
N GLY A 88 9.28 0.19 5.07
CA GLY A 88 8.17 -0.26 4.22
C GLY A 88 6.87 0.47 4.55
N LEU A 89 6.51 0.60 5.82
CA LEU A 89 5.33 1.36 6.26
C LEU A 89 5.40 2.82 5.81
N CYS A 90 6.58 3.45 5.83
CA CYS A 90 6.75 4.78 5.26
C CYS A 90 6.37 4.84 3.78
N THR A 91 6.79 3.84 2.98
CA THR A 91 6.44 3.82 1.56
C THR A 91 4.94 3.62 1.35
N HIS A 92 4.29 2.84 2.20
CA HIS A 92 2.84 2.67 2.21
C HIS A 92 2.13 4.01 2.42
N ASP A 93 2.43 4.70 3.52
CA ASP A 93 1.81 5.98 3.86
C ASP A 93 2.06 7.04 2.77
N ILE A 94 3.28 7.10 2.22
CA ILE A 94 3.62 8.02 1.12
C ILE A 94 2.76 7.73 -0.11
N LEU A 95 2.63 6.47 -0.50
CA LEU A 95 1.83 6.11 -1.66
C LEU A 95 0.36 6.48 -1.45
N ASP A 96 -0.20 6.11 -0.32
CA ASP A 96 -1.60 6.42 -0.02
C ASP A 96 -1.88 7.93 -0.05
N MET A 97 -1.00 8.73 0.52
CA MET A 97 -1.11 10.19 0.47
C MET A 97 -1.09 10.74 -0.97
N GLN A 98 -0.25 10.17 -1.83
CA GLN A 98 -0.07 10.67 -3.21
C GLN A 98 -1.15 10.16 -4.16
N ILE A 99 -1.59 8.92 -4.00
CA ILE A 99 -2.50 8.27 -4.96
C ILE A 99 -3.97 8.53 -4.64
N SER A 100 -4.33 8.75 -3.36
CA SER A 100 -5.72 8.91 -2.95
C SER A 100 -6.47 10.03 -3.67
N PRO A 101 -5.90 11.25 -3.86
CA PRO A 101 -6.57 12.29 -4.64
C PRO A 101 -6.81 11.90 -6.10
N PHE A 102 -5.86 11.18 -6.70
CA PHE A 102 -5.99 10.71 -8.08
C PHE A 102 -7.09 9.65 -8.21
N LEU A 103 -7.15 8.68 -7.28
CA LEU A 103 -8.21 7.68 -7.24
C LEU A 103 -9.59 8.31 -7.05
N ALA A 104 -9.70 9.32 -6.19
CA ALA A 104 -10.94 10.06 -5.97
C ALA A 104 -11.39 10.77 -7.25
N ALA A 105 -10.48 11.45 -7.95
CA ALA A 105 -10.77 12.08 -9.23
C ALA A 105 -11.20 11.06 -10.28
N MET A 106 -10.50 9.93 -10.43
CA MET A 106 -10.91 8.83 -11.32
C MET A 106 -12.31 8.32 -11.00
N ALA A 107 -12.61 8.07 -9.73
CA ALA A 107 -13.92 7.59 -9.32
C ALA A 107 -15.03 8.59 -9.67
N GLN A 108 -14.84 9.87 -9.38
CA GLN A 108 -15.85 10.91 -9.58
C GLN A 108 -15.99 11.33 -11.05
N GLU A 109 -14.90 11.55 -11.75
CA GLU A 109 -14.93 12.17 -13.09
C GLU A 109 -15.05 11.14 -14.21
N ARG A 110 -14.47 9.94 -14.01
CA ARG A 110 -14.47 8.92 -15.06
C ARG A 110 -15.44 7.78 -14.84
N LEU A 111 -15.54 7.27 -13.61
CA LEU A 111 -16.36 6.10 -13.34
C LEU A 111 -17.81 6.43 -13.01
N ALA A 112 -18.07 7.45 -12.18
CA ALA A 112 -19.42 7.79 -11.75
C ALA A 112 -20.40 8.08 -12.90
N PRO A 113 -20.03 8.74 -14.01
CA PRO A 113 -20.92 8.93 -15.15
C PRO A 113 -21.37 7.62 -15.84
N HIS A 114 -20.56 6.57 -15.75
CA HIS A 114 -20.85 5.26 -16.33
C HIS A 114 -21.54 4.30 -15.38
N TYR A 115 -21.44 4.55 -14.08
CA TYR A 115 -21.98 3.70 -13.00
C TYR A 115 -22.74 4.54 -11.96
N PRO A 116 -23.83 5.23 -12.36
CA PRO A 116 -24.52 6.19 -11.49
C PRO A 116 -25.13 5.55 -10.23
N ASP A 117 -25.44 4.27 -10.27
CA ASP A 117 -26.04 3.53 -9.15
C ASP A 117 -25.00 2.98 -8.15
N PHE A 118 -23.70 3.14 -8.43
CA PHE A 118 -22.66 2.63 -7.55
C PHE A 118 -22.25 3.69 -6.52
N PRO A 119 -22.13 3.30 -5.22
CA PRO A 119 -21.59 4.21 -4.23
C PRO A 119 -20.14 4.58 -4.56
N ILE A 120 -19.75 5.81 -4.22
CA ILE A 120 -18.43 6.37 -4.59
C ILE A 120 -17.27 5.53 -4.04
N GLU A 121 -17.44 4.91 -2.88
CA GLU A 121 -16.45 4.03 -2.26
C GLU A 121 -16.17 2.80 -3.11
N ARG A 122 -17.21 2.26 -3.78
CA ARG A 122 -17.07 1.15 -4.72
C ARG A 122 -16.33 1.58 -5.98
N LEU A 123 -16.64 2.77 -6.50
CA LEU A 123 -15.96 3.33 -7.67
C LEU A 123 -14.49 3.62 -7.38
N TYR A 124 -14.19 4.09 -6.17
CA TYR A 124 -12.82 4.26 -5.70
C TYR A 124 -12.06 2.92 -5.68
N GLY A 125 -12.69 1.85 -5.19
CA GLY A 125 -12.13 0.49 -5.23
C GLY A 125 -11.88 -0.02 -6.65
N LEU A 126 -12.79 0.25 -7.58
CA LEU A 126 -12.59 -0.08 -9.00
C LEU A 126 -11.41 0.69 -9.60
N ALA A 127 -11.31 2.00 -9.35
CA ALA A 127 -10.18 2.80 -9.81
C ALA A 127 -8.83 2.26 -9.28
N ALA A 128 -8.76 1.84 -8.01
CA ALA A 128 -7.58 1.22 -7.44
C ALA A 128 -7.23 -0.11 -8.12
N THR A 129 -8.25 -0.94 -8.43
CA THR A 129 -8.07 -2.20 -9.15
C THR A 129 -7.55 -1.99 -10.58
N ASP A 130 -8.04 -0.96 -11.28
CA ASP A 130 -7.58 -0.61 -12.63
C ASP A 130 -6.10 -0.22 -12.65
N ILE A 131 -5.63 0.50 -11.61
CA ILE A 131 -4.21 0.84 -11.46
C ILE A 131 -3.37 -0.42 -11.24
N ASP A 132 -3.80 -1.31 -10.37
CA ASP A 132 -3.10 -2.57 -10.15
C ASP A 132 -3.01 -3.41 -11.41
N TYR A 133 -4.10 -3.49 -12.15
CA TYR A 133 -4.10 -4.19 -13.44
C TYR A 133 -3.10 -3.56 -14.41
N ALA A 134 -3.07 -2.24 -14.52
CA ALA A 134 -2.15 -1.52 -15.41
C ALA A 134 -0.68 -1.76 -15.01
N ILE A 135 -0.36 -1.71 -13.70
CA ILE A 135 0.97 -2.00 -13.18
C ILE A 135 1.36 -3.46 -13.45
N THR A 136 0.45 -4.40 -13.18
CA THR A 136 0.69 -5.82 -13.43
C THR A 136 0.95 -6.11 -14.89
N ALA A 137 0.13 -5.56 -15.79
CA ALA A 137 0.28 -5.74 -17.23
C ALA A 137 1.63 -5.19 -17.72
N ARG A 138 2.04 -4.02 -17.21
CA ARG A 138 3.34 -3.44 -17.52
C ARG A 138 4.49 -4.30 -16.98
N TYR A 139 4.40 -4.74 -15.72
CA TYR A 139 5.42 -5.57 -15.10
C TYR A 139 5.64 -6.89 -15.85
N ILE A 140 4.57 -7.58 -16.27
CA ILE A 140 4.64 -8.81 -17.05
C ILE A 140 5.26 -8.54 -18.44
N THR A 141 4.93 -7.42 -19.05
CA THR A 141 5.49 -7.03 -20.37
C THR A 141 7.00 -6.75 -20.27
N GLU A 142 7.44 -6.07 -19.21
CA GLU A 142 8.84 -5.73 -18.98
C GLU A 142 9.69 -6.94 -18.49
N ASN A 143 9.03 -7.92 -17.84
CA ASN A 143 9.65 -9.13 -17.28
C ASN A 143 8.89 -10.37 -17.74
N PRO A 144 9.02 -10.78 -19.01
CA PRO A 144 8.31 -11.95 -19.50
C PRO A 144 8.70 -13.20 -18.72
N ILE A 145 7.70 -13.86 -18.16
CA ILE A 145 7.88 -15.13 -17.45
C ILE A 145 8.20 -16.17 -18.53
N HIS A 146 9.43 -16.63 -18.56
CA HIS A 146 9.80 -17.79 -19.37
C HIS A 146 9.20 -19.03 -18.69
N LEU A 147 8.04 -19.48 -19.19
CA LEU A 147 7.42 -20.77 -18.85
C LEU A 147 8.16 -21.89 -19.55
#